data_0f9a02bcc354c514295c240a0e012e2d
#
_entry.id   0f9a02bcc354c514295c240a0e012e2d
#
_cell.length_a   1.000
_cell.length_b   1.000
_cell.length_c   1.000
_cell.angle_alpha   90.00
_cell.angle_beta   90.00
_cell.angle_gamma   90.00
#
_symmetry.space_group_name_H-M   'P 1'
#
loop_
_entity.id
_entity.type
_entity.pdbx_description
1 polymer ?
#
loop_
_entity_poly.entity_id
_entity_poly.type
_entity_poly.pdbx_seq_one_letter_code
_entity_poly.pdbx_strand_id
1 'polypeptide(L)'
;MPLAKLADQPLAHTDIPARIDAIDWEQATADLDAQGCAVLNNLLTPEECRAIAALYPDEANFRSRIVMGRHGFGRGEYQYFSYPLPALIQQLRPALYGKLQNLANRWNEAMGIDIRYPASHDAFLKRCHDAGQTRPTPLLLQYGPGDYNCLHQDLYGEHVFPLQVAILLSEPGRDFEGGEFVMTEQRPRMQSRAEVAPLAQGDAVAFAVHHRPVQGTRGVYRVNLRHGVSRIRSGQRHTVGVIFHDAK
;
A
#
# COMPACT_ATOMS: atom_id res chain seq x y z
N MET A 1 27.38 11.14 21.35
CA MET A 1 27.10 11.91 20.11
C MET A 1 25.61 11.91 19.87
N PRO A 2 24.97 13.06 19.66
CA PRO A 2 23.52 13.14 19.56
C PRO A 2 23.01 12.60 18.21
N LEU A 3 21.97 11.75 18.27
CA LEU A 3 21.26 11.10 17.15
C LEU A 3 20.53 12.07 16.18
N ALA A 4 20.63 13.38 16.41
CA ALA A 4 19.88 14.39 15.65
C ALA A 4 20.48 14.79 14.29
N LYS A 5 21.53 14.13 13.78
CA LYS A 5 22.21 14.51 12.52
C LYS A 5 22.06 13.53 11.35
N LEU A 6 21.27 12.45 11.49
CA LEU A 6 21.05 11.50 10.37
C LEU A 6 19.85 11.87 9.48
N ALA A 7 18.96 12.74 9.94
CA ALA A 7 17.75 13.13 9.18
C ALA A 7 17.99 14.16 8.06
N ASP A 8 19.15 14.80 8.01
CA ASP A 8 19.46 15.91 7.08
C ASP A 8 20.50 15.58 6.01
N GLN A 9 20.90 14.32 5.85
CA GLN A 9 21.68 13.96 4.66
C GLN A 9 20.70 13.75 3.49
N PRO A 10 20.81 14.53 2.39
CA PRO A 10 20.06 14.21 1.19
C PRO A 10 20.47 12.80 0.76
N LEU A 11 19.54 11.85 0.83
CA LEU A 11 19.69 10.56 0.16
C LEU A 11 20.14 10.88 -1.27
N ALA A 12 21.29 10.36 -1.69
CA ALA A 12 21.84 10.55 -3.03
C ALA A 12 20.69 10.40 -4.01
N HIS A 13 20.57 11.32 -4.98
CA HIS A 13 19.43 11.51 -5.88
C HIS A 13 18.83 10.16 -6.31
N THR A 14 17.81 9.73 -5.59
CA THR A 14 17.14 8.48 -5.85
C THR A 14 16.11 8.77 -6.94
N ASP A 15 16.39 8.31 -8.15
CA ASP A 15 15.44 8.42 -9.26
C ASP A 15 14.34 7.36 -9.08
N ILE A 16 13.41 7.63 -8.16
CA ILE A 16 12.25 6.77 -7.92
C ILE A 16 11.42 6.57 -9.18
N PRO A 17 11.11 7.60 -10.00
CA PRO A 17 10.44 7.40 -11.26
C PRO A 17 11.14 6.42 -12.18
N ALA A 18 12.45 6.56 -12.42
CA ALA A 18 13.19 5.64 -13.27
C ALA A 18 13.20 4.20 -12.72
N ARG A 19 13.29 4.03 -11.41
CA ARG A 19 13.22 2.71 -10.78
C ARG A 19 11.84 2.08 -10.96
N ILE A 20 10.77 2.85 -10.82
CA ILE A 20 9.40 2.40 -11.08
C ILE A 20 9.20 2.08 -12.56
N ASP A 21 9.78 2.88 -13.46
CA ASP A 21 9.72 2.62 -14.91
C ASP A 21 10.43 1.33 -15.32
N ALA A 22 11.47 0.92 -14.59
CA ALA A 22 12.22 -0.31 -14.85
C ALA A 22 11.54 -1.60 -14.36
N ILE A 23 10.44 -1.51 -13.60
CA ILE A 23 9.66 -2.67 -13.17
C ILE A 23 8.99 -3.31 -14.39
N ASP A 24 8.94 -4.64 -14.42
CA ASP A 24 8.16 -5.39 -15.41
C ASP A 24 6.66 -5.24 -15.14
N TRP A 25 6.09 -4.14 -15.68
CA TRP A 25 4.67 -3.84 -15.52
C TRP A 25 3.75 -4.75 -16.32
N GLU A 26 4.25 -5.44 -17.33
CA GLU A 26 3.49 -6.45 -18.06
C GLU A 26 3.21 -7.63 -17.13
N GLN A 27 4.27 -8.18 -16.50
CA GLN A 27 4.13 -9.27 -15.52
C GLN A 27 3.33 -8.82 -14.29
N ALA A 28 3.62 -7.66 -13.72
CA ALA A 28 2.89 -7.14 -12.56
C ALA A 28 1.38 -6.96 -12.84
N THR A 29 1.03 -6.51 -14.04
CA THR A 29 -0.38 -6.40 -14.47
C THR A 29 -1.02 -7.77 -14.64
N ALA A 30 -0.31 -8.74 -15.22
CA ALA A 30 -0.80 -10.11 -15.35
C ALA A 30 -1.06 -10.77 -13.98
N ASP A 31 -0.17 -10.56 -13.01
CA ASP A 31 -0.33 -11.06 -11.63
C ASP A 31 -1.53 -10.39 -10.93
N LEU A 32 -1.68 -9.08 -11.06
CA LEU A 32 -2.84 -8.34 -10.54
C LEU A 32 -4.16 -8.87 -11.14
N ASP A 33 -4.20 -9.12 -12.45
CA ASP A 33 -5.37 -9.71 -13.11
C ASP A 33 -5.65 -11.14 -12.64
N ALA A 34 -4.62 -11.93 -12.40
CA ALA A 34 -4.76 -13.35 -12.03
C ALA A 34 -5.09 -13.55 -10.54
N GLN A 35 -4.45 -12.77 -9.65
CA GLN A 35 -4.43 -13.03 -8.21
C GLN A 35 -4.93 -11.85 -7.38
N GLY A 36 -4.96 -10.63 -7.95
CA GLY A 36 -5.33 -9.40 -7.25
C GLY A 36 -4.17 -8.74 -6.49
N CYS A 37 -2.96 -9.29 -6.61
CA CYS A 37 -1.72 -8.68 -6.11
C CYS A 37 -0.55 -9.02 -7.02
N ALA A 38 0.49 -8.17 -6.96
CA ALA A 38 1.77 -8.37 -7.63
C ALA A 38 2.91 -7.88 -6.73
N VAL A 39 4.01 -8.63 -6.69
CA VAL A 39 5.22 -8.24 -5.99
C VAL A 39 6.07 -7.37 -6.91
N LEU A 40 6.49 -6.20 -6.43
CA LEU A 40 7.38 -5.26 -7.09
C LEU A 40 8.73 -5.33 -6.35
N ASN A 41 9.67 -6.08 -6.92
CA ASN A 41 10.93 -6.38 -6.25
C ASN A 41 11.86 -5.14 -6.20
N ASN A 42 12.57 -4.99 -5.09
CA ASN A 42 13.62 -3.98 -4.89
C ASN A 42 13.18 -2.53 -5.21
N LEU A 43 11.94 -2.18 -4.83
CA LEU A 43 11.41 -0.83 -5.05
C LEU A 43 12.18 0.21 -4.23
N LEU A 44 12.58 -0.13 -2.99
CA LEU A 44 13.40 0.72 -2.13
C LEU A 44 14.72 0.03 -1.78
N THR A 45 15.76 0.84 -1.60
CA THR A 45 17.04 0.33 -1.05
C THR A 45 16.91 0.10 0.46
N PRO A 46 17.78 -0.73 1.07
CA PRO A 46 17.80 -0.90 2.52
C PRO A 46 18.03 0.42 3.29
N GLU A 47 18.78 1.37 2.73
CA GLU A 47 19.01 2.70 3.30
C GLU A 47 17.72 3.51 3.34
N GLU A 48 16.98 3.53 2.24
CA GLU A 48 15.68 4.19 2.12
C GLU A 48 14.64 3.58 3.07
N CYS A 49 14.62 2.25 3.17
CA CYS A 49 13.76 1.55 4.11
C CYS A 49 14.04 1.97 5.55
N ARG A 50 15.33 2.01 5.95
CA ARG A 50 15.72 2.46 7.28
C ARG A 50 15.37 3.93 7.52
N ALA A 51 15.59 4.80 6.54
CA ALA A 51 15.26 6.22 6.64
C ALA A 51 13.77 6.47 6.86
N ILE A 52 12.89 5.76 6.12
CA ILE A 52 11.44 5.87 6.32
C ILE A 52 11.03 5.30 7.69
N ALA A 53 11.52 4.12 8.07
CA ALA A 53 11.19 3.49 9.35
C ALA A 53 11.61 4.37 10.54
N ALA A 54 12.75 5.07 10.44
CA ALA A 54 13.27 5.99 11.45
C ALA A 54 12.39 7.23 11.69
N LEU A 55 11.43 7.54 10.78
CA LEU A 55 10.46 8.62 10.99
C LEU A 55 9.40 8.28 12.04
N TYR A 56 9.19 6.97 12.34
CA TYR A 56 8.07 6.53 13.17
C TYR A 56 7.97 7.21 14.55
N PRO A 57 9.06 7.39 15.30
CA PRO A 57 9.00 8.03 16.63
C PRO A 57 8.81 9.56 16.60
N ASP A 58 8.97 10.22 15.47
CA ASP A 58 8.83 11.67 15.35
C ASP A 58 7.39 12.05 14.94
N GLU A 59 6.56 12.36 15.93
CA GLU A 59 5.15 12.72 15.75
C GLU A 59 4.92 13.93 14.82
N ALA A 60 5.93 14.79 14.61
CA ALA A 60 5.81 15.94 13.72
C ALA A 60 5.56 15.56 12.24
N ASN A 61 5.96 14.36 11.85
CA ASN A 61 5.71 13.84 10.49
C ASN A 61 4.27 13.39 10.25
N PHE A 62 3.44 13.28 11.30
CA PHE A 62 2.16 12.58 11.22
C PHE A 62 1.00 13.46 11.68
N ARG A 63 -0.14 13.29 11.03
CA ARG A 63 -1.40 13.97 11.39
C ARG A 63 -2.22 13.19 12.41
N SER A 64 -2.02 11.89 12.52
CA SER A 64 -2.78 11.06 13.46
C SER A 64 -2.11 9.68 13.67
N ARG A 65 -2.28 9.13 14.86
CA ARG A 65 -1.87 7.79 15.25
C ARG A 65 -3.08 6.95 15.58
N ILE A 66 -3.14 5.73 15.07
CA ILE A 66 -4.22 4.77 15.27
C ILE A 66 -3.67 3.54 15.99
N VAL A 67 -4.25 3.22 17.13
CA VAL A 67 -4.00 1.96 17.86
C VAL A 67 -5.07 0.97 17.44
N MET A 68 -4.71 -0.04 16.65
CA MET A 68 -5.64 -0.95 15.96
C MET A 68 -6.59 -1.67 16.93
N GLY A 69 -6.09 -2.06 18.12
CA GLY A 69 -6.88 -2.76 19.11
C GLY A 69 -8.09 -1.97 19.66
N ARG A 70 -8.08 -0.63 19.53
CA ARG A 70 -9.22 0.23 19.94
C ARG A 70 -10.37 0.23 18.94
N HIS A 71 -10.12 -0.26 17.72
CA HIS A 71 -11.06 -0.21 16.60
C HIS A 71 -11.45 -1.60 16.08
N GLY A 72 -10.92 -2.68 16.66
CA GLY A 72 -11.16 -4.03 16.18
C GLY A 72 -10.41 -4.35 14.86
N PHE A 73 -9.40 -3.55 14.47
CA PHE A 73 -8.63 -3.72 13.23
C PHE A 73 -7.54 -4.79 13.35
N GLY A 74 -7.30 -5.30 14.54
CA GLY A 74 -6.22 -6.21 14.88
C GLY A 74 -5.45 -5.70 16.09
N ARG A 75 -4.12 -5.89 16.06
CA ARG A 75 -3.21 -5.44 17.11
C ARG A 75 -1.95 -4.86 16.46
N GLY A 76 -1.46 -3.76 16.98
CA GLY A 76 -0.38 -2.93 16.43
C GLY A 76 -0.87 -1.50 16.25
N GLU A 77 -0.08 -0.72 15.56
CA GLU A 77 -0.39 0.70 15.35
C GLU A 77 0.13 1.22 14.02
N TYR A 78 -0.46 2.32 13.58
CA TYR A 78 0.02 3.05 12.41
C TYR A 78 -0.21 4.55 12.55
N GLN A 79 0.55 5.32 11.77
CA GLN A 79 0.46 6.77 11.74
C GLN A 79 0.28 7.24 10.29
N TYR A 80 -0.71 8.09 10.06
CA TYR A 80 -0.88 8.76 8.78
C TYR A 80 0.07 9.97 8.69
N PHE A 81 0.82 10.07 7.60
CA PHE A 81 1.66 11.23 7.36
C PHE A 81 0.83 12.52 7.28
N SER A 82 1.46 13.65 7.65
CA SER A 82 0.95 15.00 7.39
C SER A 82 1.49 15.52 6.06
N TYR A 83 0.86 16.56 5.52
CA TYR A 83 1.47 17.37 4.46
C TYR A 83 2.45 18.41 5.07
N PRO A 84 3.61 18.69 4.42
CA PRO A 84 4.11 18.02 3.22
C PRO A 84 4.54 16.59 3.50
N LEU A 85 4.29 15.67 2.55
CA LEU A 85 4.76 14.29 2.66
C LEU A 85 6.30 14.22 2.64
N PRO A 86 6.92 13.22 3.31
CA PRO A 86 8.34 12.93 3.14
C PRO A 86 8.69 12.80 1.65
N ALA A 87 9.85 13.34 1.25
CA ALA A 87 10.23 13.47 -0.17
C ALA A 87 10.13 12.17 -0.97
N LEU A 88 10.50 11.04 -0.35
CA LEU A 88 10.42 9.73 -0.99
C LEU A 88 8.97 9.29 -1.23
N ILE A 89 8.08 9.49 -0.26
CA ILE A 89 6.64 9.18 -0.39
C ILE A 89 5.98 10.09 -1.42
N GLN A 90 6.41 11.36 -1.48
CA GLN A 90 5.92 12.33 -2.46
C GLN A 90 6.26 11.93 -3.89
N GLN A 91 7.41 11.27 -4.13
CA GLN A 91 7.81 10.76 -5.44
C GLN A 91 7.13 9.43 -5.78
N LEU A 92 7.06 8.49 -4.82
CA LEU A 92 6.45 7.17 -5.00
C LEU A 92 4.98 7.26 -5.42
N ARG A 93 4.22 8.13 -4.76
CA ARG A 93 2.77 8.20 -4.90
C ARG A 93 2.31 8.48 -6.34
N PRO A 94 2.76 9.58 -7.02
CA PRO A 94 2.36 9.85 -8.40
C PRO A 94 2.96 8.86 -9.41
N ALA A 95 4.19 8.39 -9.20
CA ALA A 95 4.84 7.47 -10.13
C ALA A 95 4.14 6.10 -10.16
N LEU A 96 3.81 5.52 -8.99
CA LEU A 96 3.03 4.28 -8.89
C LEU A 96 1.61 4.44 -9.41
N TYR A 97 0.95 5.59 -9.11
CA TYR A 97 -0.38 5.88 -9.63
C TYR A 97 -0.40 5.84 -11.16
N GLY A 98 0.57 6.46 -11.81
CA GLY A 98 0.67 6.51 -13.28
C GLY A 98 0.74 5.11 -13.92
N LYS A 99 1.36 4.15 -13.24
CA LYS A 99 1.44 2.75 -13.70
C LYS A 99 0.15 1.96 -13.46
N LEU A 100 -0.56 2.24 -12.37
CA LEU A 100 -1.74 1.48 -11.95
C LEU A 100 -3.06 2.04 -12.50
N GLN A 101 -3.09 3.30 -12.94
CA GLN A 101 -4.29 4.01 -13.34
C GLN A 101 -5.02 3.34 -14.52
N ASN A 102 -4.27 2.91 -15.55
CA ASN A 102 -4.85 2.24 -16.71
C ASN A 102 -5.49 0.90 -16.34
N LEU A 103 -4.84 0.13 -15.47
CA LEU A 103 -5.38 -1.12 -14.93
C LEU A 103 -6.68 -0.88 -14.16
N ALA A 104 -6.69 0.12 -13.27
CA ALA A 104 -7.87 0.50 -12.50
C ALA A 104 -9.06 0.86 -13.39
N ASN A 105 -8.83 1.62 -14.46
CA ASN A 105 -9.85 1.98 -15.44
C ASN A 105 -10.36 0.78 -16.21
N ARG A 106 -9.47 -0.10 -16.68
CA ARG A 106 -9.83 -1.33 -17.37
C ARG A 106 -10.67 -2.27 -16.48
N TRP A 107 -10.31 -2.38 -15.21
CA TRP A 107 -11.09 -3.16 -14.24
C TRP A 107 -12.48 -2.57 -14.01
N ASN A 108 -12.58 -1.26 -13.84
CA ASN A 108 -13.88 -0.59 -13.69
C ASN A 108 -14.77 -0.80 -14.92
N GLU A 109 -14.21 -0.68 -16.11
CA GLU A 109 -14.94 -0.95 -17.36
C GLU A 109 -15.45 -2.39 -17.42
N ALA A 110 -14.57 -3.37 -17.17
CA ALA A 110 -14.92 -4.79 -17.15
C ALA A 110 -16.00 -5.13 -16.11
N MET A 111 -16.04 -4.40 -14.99
CA MET A 111 -17.03 -4.57 -13.92
C MET A 111 -18.31 -3.73 -14.12
N GLY A 112 -18.43 -2.96 -15.22
CA GLY A 112 -19.57 -2.06 -15.45
C GLY A 112 -19.64 -0.91 -14.43
N ILE A 113 -18.49 -0.38 -13.99
CA ILE A 113 -18.38 0.78 -13.09
C ILE A 113 -18.01 2.00 -13.93
N ASP A 114 -18.84 3.07 -13.88
CA ASP A 114 -18.66 4.27 -14.70
C ASP A 114 -17.52 5.20 -14.26
N ILE A 115 -16.95 4.96 -13.05
CA ILE A 115 -15.86 5.77 -12.53
C ILE A 115 -14.60 5.55 -13.38
N ARG A 116 -14.00 6.66 -13.84
CA ARG A 116 -12.73 6.69 -14.55
C ARG A 116 -11.75 7.60 -13.81
N TYR A 117 -10.53 7.09 -13.63
CA TYR A 117 -9.44 7.81 -12.97
C TYR A 117 -8.66 8.61 -14.01
N PRO A 118 -8.33 9.88 -13.72
CA PRO A 118 -7.56 10.72 -14.64
C PRO A 118 -6.14 10.20 -14.81
N ALA A 119 -5.47 10.59 -15.91
CA ALA A 119 -4.13 10.13 -16.24
C ALA A 119 -3.06 10.57 -15.23
N SER A 120 -3.21 11.73 -14.59
CA SER A 120 -2.27 12.21 -13.58
C SER A 120 -2.83 12.09 -12.17
N HIS A 121 -1.93 11.80 -11.23
CA HIS A 121 -2.27 11.75 -9.80
C HIS A 121 -2.75 13.10 -9.27
N ASP A 122 -2.14 14.22 -9.71
CA ASP A 122 -2.55 15.57 -9.29
C ASP A 122 -4.00 15.88 -9.68
N ALA A 123 -4.43 15.46 -10.88
CA ALA A 123 -5.82 15.61 -11.30
C ALA A 123 -6.76 14.74 -10.47
N PHE A 124 -6.31 13.56 -10.03
CA PHE A 124 -7.08 12.72 -9.13
C PHE A 124 -7.16 13.31 -7.71
N LEU A 125 -6.05 13.80 -7.17
CA LEU A 125 -6.04 14.49 -5.87
C LEU A 125 -6.91 15.75 -5.90
N LYS A 126 -6.86 16.52 -7.00
CA LYS A 126 -7.78 17.67 -7.14
C LYS A 126 -9.23 17.23 -7.03
N ARG A 127 -9.63 16.15 -7.69
CA ARG A 127 -10.99 15.59 -7.55
C ARG A 127 -11.33 15.20 -6.11
N CYS A 128 -10.38 14.59 -5.39
CA CYS A 128 -10.54 14.26 -3.97
C CYS A 128 -10.74 15.54 -3.14
N HIS A 129 -9.90 16.54 -3.35
CA HIS A 129 -9.94 17.81 -2.60
C HIS A 129 -11.22 18.58 -2.88
N ASP A 130 -11.69 18.64 -4.12
CA ASP A 130 -12.97 19.27 -4.50
C ASP A 130 -14.16 18.60 -3.78
N ALA A 131 -14.05 17.32 -3.42
CA ALA A 131 -15.04 16.58 -2.62
C ALA A 131 -14.80 16.65 -1.09
N GLY A 132 -13.84 17.47 -0.64
CA GLY A 132 -13.50 17.65 0.78
C GLY A 132 -12.60 16.56 1.36
N GLN A 133 -12.04 15.66 0.52
CA GLN A 133 -11.04 14.67 0.91
C GLN A 133 -9.64 15.29 0.81
N THR A 134 -9.20 15.99 1.86
CA THR A 134 -7.96 16.79 1.85
C THR A 134 -6.87 16.26 2.77
N ARG A 135 -7.15 15.20 3.55
CA ARG A 135 -6.21 14.62 4.51
C ARG A 135 -5.37 13.54 3.85
N PRO A 136 -4.02 13.64 3.85
CA PRO A 136 -3.17 12.63 3.24
C PRO A 136 -3.36 11.26 3.88
N THR A 137 -3.35 10.23 3.06
CA THR A 137 -3.58 8.84 3.47
C THR A 137 -2.36 7.93 3.45
N PRO A 138 -1.22 8.27 2.88
CA PRO A 138 -0.02 7.46 3.10
C PRO A 138 0.26 7.30 4.58
N LEU A 139 0.67 6.10 4.98
CA LEU A 139 0.81 5.75 6.39
C LEU A 139 2.04 4.89 6.65
N LEU A 140 2.55 4.96 7.87
CA LEU A 140 3.65 4.14 8.36
C LEU A 140 3.10 3.23 9.47
N LEU A 141 3.22 1.91 9.29
CA LEU A 141 2.74 0.89 10.21
C LEU A 141 3.91 0.31 11.00
N GLN A 142 3.67 0.04 12.29
CA GLN A 142 4.60 -0.61 13.18
C GLN A 142 3.91 -1.77 13.90
N TYR A 143 4.58 -2.93 13.90
CA TYR A 143 4.13 -4.13 14.57
C TYR A 143 5.24 -4.71 15.44
N GLY A 144 4.90 -5.12 16.65
CA GLY A 144 5.74 -5.88 17.57
C GLY A 144 5.26 -7.33 17.76
N PRO A 145 5.89 -8.12 18.66
CA PRO A 145 5.50 -9.50 18.92
C PRO A 145 4.04 -9.63 19.34
N GLY A 146 3.32 -10.52 18.67
CA GLY A 146 1.89 -10.77 18.89
C GLY A 146 0.96 -9.85 18.11
N ASP A 147 1.46 -8.81 17.43
CA ASP A 147 0.65 -7.92 16.61
C ASP A 147 0.30 -8.54 15.26
N TYR A 148 -0.80 -8.09 14.69
CA TYR A 148 -1.35 -8.54 13.40
C TYR A 148 -2.35 -7.51 12.87
N ASN A 149 -2.67 -7.58 11.59
CA ASN A 149 -3.78 -6.82 11.01
C ASN A 149 -4.86 -7.77 10.51
N CYS A 150 -6.11 -7.57 10.97
CA CYS A 150 -7.25 -8.35 10.52
C CYS A 150 -7.46 -8.19 9.01
N LEU A 151 -8.03 -9.21 8.37
CA LEU A 151 -8.43 -9.13 6.97
C LEU A 151 -9.51 -8.07 6.77
N HIS A 152 -9.22 -7.03 6.01
CA HIS A 152 -10.07 -5.85 5.83
C HIS A 152 -10.03 -5.34 4.38
N GLN A 153 -10.79 -4.28 4.15
CA GLN A 153 -10.86 -3.51 2.90
C GLN A 153 -10.78 -2.03 3.27
N ASP A 154 -9.93 -1.29 2.58
CA ASP A 154 -9.77 0.16 2.82
C ASP A 154 -10.71 0.95 1.91
N LEU A 155 -11.92 1.20 2.39
CA LEU A 155 -12.97 1.91 1.65
C LEU A 155 -13.33 3.20 2.38
N TYR A 156 -12.52 4.25 2.20
CA TYR A 156 -12.70 5.54 2.86
C TYR A 156 -13.01 6.64 1.87
N GLY A 157 -14.10 7.37 2.09
CA GLY A 157 -14.47 8.53 1.30
C GLY A 157 -15.28 8.21 0.05
N GLU A 158 -15.56 9.24 -0.73
CA GLU A 158 -16.34 9.18 -1.97
C GLU A 158 -15.48 8.74 -3.16
N HIS A 159 -14.25 9.26 -3.22
CA HIS A 159 -13.28 8.94 -4.26
C HIS A 159 -12.23 7.98 -3.70
N VAL A 160 -12.33 6.71 -4.06
CA VAL A 160 -11.40 5.65 -3.66
C VAL A 160 -10.68 5.12 -4.89
N PHE A 161 -9.36 5.03 -4.86
CA PHE A 161 -8.61 4.32 -5.88
C PHE A 161 -8.58 2.83 -5.54
N PRO A 162 -8.85 1.91 -6.49
CA PRO A 162 -9.12 0.50 -6.18
C PRO A 162 -7.87 -0.33 -5.92
N LEU A 163 -6.69 0.26 -6.06
CA LEU A 163 -5.40 -0.38 -5.85
C LEU A 163 -4.60 0.41 -4.80
N GLN A 164 -3.79 -0.31 -4.04
CA GLN A 164 -2.83 0.26 -3.08
C GLN A 164 -1.48 -0.42 -3.23
N VAL A 165 -0.45 0.17 -2.62
CA VAL A 165 0.89 -0.42 -2.56
C VAL A 165 1.35 -0.41 -1.10
N ALA A 166 1.85 -1.54 -0.62
CA ALA A 166 2.51 -1.66 0.68
C ALA A 166 3.97 -2.06 0.46
N ILE A 167 4.91 -1.36 1.10
CA ILE A 167 6.36 -1.57 0.97
C ILE A 167 6.91 -2.07 2.29
N LEU A 168 7.56 -3.23 2.30
CA LEU A 168 8.17 -3.79 3.50
C LEU A 168 9.51 -3.10 3.79
N LEU A 169 9.61 -2.49 4.96
CA LEU A 169 10.79 -1.73 5.37
C LEU A 169 11.76 -2.52 6.25
N SER A 170 11.30 -3.57 6.92
CA SER A 170 12.10 -4.44 7.79
C SER A 170 12.54 -5.70 7.06
N GLU A 171 13.68 -6.27 7.45
CA GLU A 171 14.23 -7.49 6.85
C GLU A 171 13.69 -8.74 7.53
N PRO A 172 12.92 -9.61 6.79
CA PRO A 172 12.43 -10.87 7.35
C PRO A 172 13.57 -11.79 7.80
N GLY A 173 13.39 -12.44 8.96
CA GLY A 173 14.38 -13.35 9.54
C GLY A 173 15.50 -12.64 10.31
N ARG A 174 15.70 -11.33 10.12
CA ARG A 174 16.65 -10.51 10.88
C ARG A 174 15.96 -9.57 11.85
N ASP A 175 15.04 -8.74 11.35
CA ASP A 175 14.37 -7.71 12.13
C ASP A 175 13.09 -8.24 12.78
N PHE A 176 12.44 -9.23 12.15
CA PHE A 176 11.21 -9.85 12.64
C PHE A 176 10.98 -11.24 12.03
N GLU A 177 10.05 -12.00 12.64
CA GLU A 177 9.53 -13.27 12.14
C GLU A 177 8.00 -13.26 12.11
N GLY A 178 7.40 -13.97 11.16
CA GLY A 178 5.96 -13.91 10.89
C GLY A 178 5.60 -12.63 10.12
N GLY A 179 4.38 -12.14 10.30
CA GLY A 179 3.97 -10.86 9.72
C GLY A 179 3.89 -10.86 8.20
N GLU A 180 3.58 -11.98 7.61
CA GLU A 180 3.39 -12.12 6.18
C GLU A 180 2.22 -11.22 5.72
N PHE A 181 2.35 -10.60 4.54
CA PHE A 181 1.24 -9.95 3.87
C PHE A 181 0.32 -11.02 3.29
N VAL A 182 -0.92 -11.02 3.74
CA VAL A 182 -1.92 -12.04 3.39
C VAL A 182 -3.08 -11.38 2.67
N MET A 183 -3.53 -11.99 1.59
CA MET A 183 -4.79 -11.65 0.95
C MET A 183 -5.74 -12.85 0.95
N THR A 184 -7.04 -12.58 0.90
CA THR A 184 -8.05 -13.59 0.61
C THR A 184 -8.90 -13.15 -0.58
N GLU A 185 -9.12 -14.10 -1.48
CA GLU A 185 -10.06 -13.97 -2.59
C GLU A 185 -11.29 -14.82 -2.30
N GLN A 186 -12.46 -14.22 -2.40
CA GLN A 186 -13.72 -14.93 -2.30
C GLN A 186 -14.53 -14.77 -3.59
N ARG A 187 -14.74 -15.90 -4.27
CA ARG A 187 -15.65 -16.01 -5.40
C ARG A 187 -17.08 -16.27 -4.94
N PRO A 188 -18.10 -15.86 -5.69
CA PRO A 188 -19.48 -16.17 -5.35
C PRO A 188 -19.70 -17.67 -5.15
N ARG A 189 -20.28 -18.06 -4.01
CA ARG A 189 -20.62 -19.45 -3.65
C ARG A 189 -19.43 -20.42 -3.50
N MET A 190 -18.24 -19.90 -3.29
CA MET A 190 -17.04 -20.72 -3.10
C MET A 190 -16.38 -20.38 -1.76
N GLN A 191 -15.50 -21.29 -1.31
CA GLN A 191 -14.61 -21.03 -0.18
C GLN A 191 -13.60 -19.92 -0.53
N SER A 192 -13.14 -19.18 0.48
CA SER A 192 -12.09 -18.20 0.31
C SER A 192 -10.74 -18.86 0.07
N ARG A 193 -9.98 -18.33 -0.89
CA ARG A 193 -8.60 -18.71 -1.14
C ARG A 193 -7.67 -17.69 -0.49
N ALA A 194 -6.66 -18.16 0.24
CA ALA A 194 -5.58 -17.30 0.74
C ALA A 194 -4.47 -17.17 -0.29
N GLU A 195 -3.86 -15.99 -0.33
CA GLU A 195 -2.64 -15.66 -1.07
C GLU A 195 -1.67 -14.98 -0.11
N VAL A 196 -0.40 -15.36 -0.16
CA VAL A 196 0.67 -14.78 0.66
C VAL A 196 1.71 -14.17 -0.28
N ALA A 197 1.91 -12.85 -0.19
CA ALA A 197 2.96 -12.19 -0.96
C ALA A 197 4.32 -12.35 -0.25
N PRO A 198 5.29 -13.05 -0.86
CA PRO A 198 6.63 -13.18 -0.29
C PRO A 198 7.41 -11.88 -0.51
N LEU A 199 7.62 -11.10 0.55
CA LEU A 199 8.32 -9.81 0.47
C LEU A 199 9.66 -9.90 1.18
N ALA A 200 10.72 -9.43 0.52
CA ALA A 200 12.00 -9.06 1.14
C ALA A 200 11.98 -7.57 1.54
N GLN A 201 13.00 -7.13 2.27
CA GLN A 201 13.16 -5.70 2.59
C GLN A 201 13.29 -4.86 1.31
N GLY A 202 12.49 -3.82 1.19
CA GLY A 202 12.45 -2.94 0.03
C GLY A 202 11.52 -3.40 -1.08
N ASP A 203 10.99 -4.63 -1.01
CA ASP A 203 9.95 -5.07 -1.92
C ASP A 203 8.61 -4.42 -1.57
N ALA A 204 7.80 -4.25 -2.61
CA ALA A 204 6.44 -3.78 -2.46
C ALA A 204 5.44 -4.82 -2.98
N VAL A 205 4.23 -4.79 -2.45
CA VAL A 205 3.08 -5.47 -3.04
C VAL A 205 2.08 -4.43 -3.50
N ALA A 206 1.76 -4.43 -4.80
CA ALA A 206 0.59 -3.75 -5.33
C ALA A 206 -0.61 -4.70 -5.22
N PHE A 207 -1.76 -4.21 -4.75
CA PHE A 207 -2.90 -5.09 -4.50
C PHE A 207 -4.24 -4.39 -4.66
N ALA A 208 -5.26 -5.18 -4.97
CA ALA A 208 -6.64 -4.74 -5.02
C ALA A 208 -7.22 -4.59 -3.61
N VAL A 209 -7.81 -3.44 -3.36
CA VAL A 209 -8.39 -3.10 -2.05
C VAL A 209 -9.67 -3.86 -1.77
N HIS A 210 -10.50 -4.07 -2.81
CA HIS A 210 -11.87 -4.57 -2.65
C HIS A 210 -12.26 -5.61 -3.69
N HIS A 211 -12.33 -5.23 -4.96
CA HIS A 211 -12.77 -6.10 -6.03
C HIS A 211 -11.77 -6.14 -7.18
N ARG A 212 -11.76 -7.26 -7.89
CA ARG A 212 -11.22 -7.36 -9.24
C ARG A 212 -12.18 -8.10 -10.16
N PRO A 213 -12.14 -7.85 -11.47
CA PRO A 213 -12.90 -8.63 -12.44
C PRO A 213 -12.29 -10.00 -12.64
N VAL A 214 -13.11 -11.00 -12.86
CA VAL A 214 -12.69 -12.34 -13.30
C VAL A 214 -13.54 -12.74 -14.50
N GLN A 215 -12.88 -13.20 -15.57
CA GLN A 215 -13.57 -13.74 -16.73
C GLN A 215 -14.14 -15.12 -16.40
N GLY A 216 -15.44 -15.27 -16.49
CA GLY A 216 -16.14 -16.54 -16.38
C GLY A 216 -16.71 -16.98 -17.71
N THR A 217 -17.38 -18.13 -17.72
CA THR A 217 -18.01 -18.70 -18.93
C THR A 217 -19.19 -17.88 -19.44
N ARG A 218 -19.85 -17.09 -18.59
CA ARG A 218 -21.04 -16.28 -18.91
C ARG A 218 -20.78 -14.76 -18.85
N GLY A 219 -19.52 -14.35 -18.89
CA GLY A 219 -19.11 -12.94 -18.76
C GLY A 219 -18.27 -12.67 -17.53
N VAL A 220 -17.97 -11.39 -17.29
CA VAL A 220 -17.16 -10.94 -16.16
C VAL A 220 -17.98 -10.93 -14.87
N TYR A 221 -17.39 -11.41 -13.79
CA TYR A 221 -17.94 -11.29 -12.43
C TYR A 221 -16.90 -10.69 -11.48
N ARG A 222 -17.36 -10.14 -10.36
CA ARG A 222 -16.52 -9.55 -9.33
C ARG A 222 -16.15 -10.59 -8.28
N VAL A 223 -14.90 -10.63 -7.87
CA VAL A 223 -14.46 -11.36 -6.69
C VAL A 223 -14.14 -10.37 -5.58
N ASN A 224 -14.43 -10.76 -4.34
CA ASN A 224 -14.10 -9.99 -3.14
C ASN A 224 -12.68 -10.30 -2.71
N LEU A 225 -11.92 -9.26 -2.42
CA LEU A 225 -10.57 -9.33 -1.88
C LEU A 225 -10.53 -8.66 -0.52
N ARG A 226 -9.75 -9.22 0.38
CA ARG A 226 -9.38 -8.62 1.67
C ARG A 226 -7.90 -8.83 1.86
N HIS A 227 -7.26 -7.92 2.58
CA HIS A 227 -5.85 -8.03 2.90
C HIS A 227 -5.62 -7.84 4.40
N GLY A 228 -4.48 -8.28 4.88
CA GLY A 228 -4.08 -8.16 6.27
C GLY A 228 -2.63 -8.58 6.47
N VAL A 229 -2.22 -8.63 7.72
CA VAL A 229 -0.87 -9.06 8.11
C VAL A 229 -1.00 -10.17 9.15
N SER A 230 -0.32 -11.29 8.92
CA SER A 230 -0.29 -12.39 9.85
C SER A 230 0.41 -11.99 11.16
N ARG A 231 0.27 -12.81 12.20
CA ARG A 231 0.84 -12.49 13.52
C ARG A 231 2.37 -12.42 13.47
N ILE A 232 2.93 -11.32 13.99
CA ILE A 232 4.37 -11.18 14.26
C ILE A 232 4.72 -12.16 15.38
N ARG A 233 5.72 -13.01 15.16
CA ARG A 233 6.20 -13.98 16.16
C ARG A 233 7.28 -13.40 17.04
N SER A 234 8.20 -12.65 16.46
CA SER A 234 9.30 -11.97 17.16
C SER A 234 9.76 -10.72 16.41
N GLY A 235 10.48 -9.83 17.08
CA GLY A 235 11.09 -8.66 16.48
C GLY A 235 10.13 -7.49 16.21
N GLN A 236 10.53 -6.58 15.30
CA GLN A 236 9.75 -5.39 14.95
C GLN A 236 9.65 -5.24 13.43
N ARG A 237 8.44 -5.07 12.94
CA ARG A 237 8.13 -4.95 11.52
C ARG A 237 7.57 -3.56 11.21
N HIS A 238 8.18 -2.89 10.21
CA HIS A 238 7.67 -1.65 9.64
C HIS A 238 7.25 -1.84 8.19
N THR A 239 6.18 -1.14 7.81
CA THR A 239 5.65 -1.11 6.43
C THR A 239 5.14 0.28 6.14
N VAL A 240 5.41 0.80 4.95
CA VAL A 240 4.75 2.01 4.47
C VAL A 240 3.62 1.64 3.49
N GLY A 241 2.44 2.20 3.74
CA GLY A 241 1.30 2.09 2.84
C GLY A 241 1.20 3.33 1.95
N VAL A 242 1.14 3.12 0.64
CA VAL A 242 0.93 4.17 -0.36
C VAL A 242 -0.50 4.08 -0.88
N ILE A 243 -1.36 4.93 -0.34
CA ILE A 243 -2.76 5.11 -0.74
C ILE A 243 -2.82 6.33 -1.66
N PHE A 244 -3.58 6.24 -2.74
CA PHE A 244 -3.54 7.25 -3.80
C PHE A 244 -4.59 8.35 -3.66
N HIS A 245 -5.67 8.13 -2.95
CA HIS A 245 -6.68 9.15 -2.62
C HIS A 245 -6.41 9.75 -1.25
N ASP A 246 -6.93 10.95 -0.99
CA ASP A 246 -6.95 11.56 0.34
C ASP A 246 -8.28 11.26 1.04
N ALA A 247 -8.32 11.39 2.38
CA ALA A 247 -9.50 11.18 3.22
C ALA A 247 -10.18 12.52 3.61
N LYS A 248 -11.40 12.45 4.11
CA LYS A 248 -12.12 13.58 4.72
C LYS A 248 -11.55 13.96 6.06
#